data_73f0c7caee9ca307a603efff0c4586c2
#
_entry.id   73f0c7caee9ca307a603efff0c4586c2
#
_cell.length_a   1.000
_cell.length_b   1.000
_cell.length_c   1.000
_cell.angle_alpha   90.00
_cell.angle_beta   90.00
_cell.angle_gamma   90.00
#
_symmetry.space_group_name_H-M   'P 1'
#
loop_
_entity.id
_entity.type
_entity.pdbx_description
1 polymer ?
#
loop_
_entity_poly.entity_id
_entity_poly.type
_entity_poly.pdbx_seq_one_letter_code
_entity_poly.pdbx_strand_id
1 'polypeptide(L)'
;MMSQPSNVVLREVHTEDLPLFFEHQQDPEANSMAAFTAKDPTDQQAFMAHWTRILGDATTTIRTILIEGQVAGSVSSYEETAGHPEVTYWLGKSYWGKGIATAALRALLAQVTTRPIYARVAKDNRASLRVLEKCGFSIIGEDKGFANARGQEIEEWLLQRS
;
A
#
# COMPACT_ATOMS: atom_id res chain seq x y z
N MET A 1 -15.85 -5.39 -20.52
CA MET A 1 -15.30 -5.01 -20.18
C MET A 1 -15.05 -4.59 -19.16
N MET A 2 -14.76 -4.51 -18.38
CA MET A 2 -14.45 -4.17 -17.63
C MET A 2 -13.91 -3.87 -16.93
N SER A 3 -13.96 -4.04 -16.63
CA SER A 3 -13.05 -3.73 -16.05
C SER A 3 -12.71 -3.00 -14.82
N GLN A 4 -12.93 -1.77 -14.63
CA GLN A 4 -12.59 -1.07 -13.38
C GLN A 4 -13.79 -1.06 -12.46
N PRO A 5 -13.61 -1.40 -11.16
CA PRO A 5 -14.70 -1.23 -10.23
C PRO A 5 -15.02 0.25 -10.12
N SER A 6 -16.21 0.64 -10.53
CA SER A 6 -16.65 2.04 -10.50
C SER A 6 -17.06 2.48 -9.09
N ASN A 7 -17.11 1.56 -8.14
CA ASN A 7 -17.64 1.79 -6.80
C ASN A 7 -16.57 1.74 -5.70
N VAL A 8 -15.31 1.94 -6.07
CA VAL A 8 -14.23 2.11 -5.09
C VAL A 8 -14.35 3.49 -4.46
N VAL A 9 -14.40 3.55 -3.15
CA VAL A 9 -14.51 4.79 -2.37
C VAL A 9 -13.38 4.83 -1.35
N LEU A 10 -12.77 5.99 -1.19
CA LEU A 10 -11.79 6.22 -0.13
C LEU A 10 -12.44 7.06 0.97
N ARG A 11 -12.21 6.70 2.22
CA ARG A 11 -12.61 7.51 3.37
C ARG A 11 -11.52 7.51 4.42
N GLU A 12 -11.63 8.37 5.41
CA GLU A 12 -10.71 8.38 6.53
C GLU A 12 -10.76 7.04 7.27
N VAL A 13 -9.63 6.66 7.85
CA VAL A 13 -9.54 5.41 8.62
C VAL A 13 -10.32 5.56 9.91
N HIS A 14 -11.17 4.58 10.21
CA HIS A 14 -11.87 4.46 11.48
C HIS A 14 -11.17 3.43 12.36
N THR A 15 -11.28 3.59 13.68
CA THR A 15 -10.69 2.64 14.62
C THR A 15 -11.16 1.21 14.33
N GLU A 16 -12.44 1.06 13.92
CA GLU A 16 -13.04 -0.25 13.61
C GLU A 16 -12.41 -0.93 12.41
N ASP A 17 -11.68 -0.18 11.56
CA ASP A 17 -11.00 -0.75 10.40
C ASP A 17 -9.74 -1.52 10.80
N LEU A 18 -9.11 -1.13 11.90
CA LEU A 18 -7.79 -1.67 12.27
C LEU A 18 -7.78 -3.18 12.49
N PRO A 19 -8.77 -3.79 13.14
CA PRO A 19 -8.82 -5.25 13.24
C PRO A 19 -8.84 -5.94 11.88
N LEU A 20 -9.52 -5.35 10.89
CA LEU A 20 -9.56 -5.91 9.53
C LEU A 20 -8.21 -5.79 8.85
N PHE A 21 -7.53 -4.65 9.01
CA PHE A 21 -6.18 -4.48 8.46
C PHE A 21 -5.20 -5.45 9.10
N PHE A 22 -5.33 -5.67 10.41
CA PHE A 22 -4.50 -6.64 11.11
C PHE A 22 -4.73 -8.05 10.57
N GLU A 23 -6.00 -8.42 10.35
CA GLU A 23 -6.37 -9.71 9.77
C GLU A 23 -5.80 -9.86 8.35
N HIS A 24 -5.87 -8.81 7.53
CA HIS A 24 -5.34 -8.85 6.17
C HIS A 24 -3.84 -9.16 6.14
N GLN A 25 -3.08 -8.64 7.11
CA GLN A 25 -1.63 -8.86 7.12
C GLN A 25 -1.24 -10.24 7.66
N GLN A 26 -2.20 -11.05 8.13
CA GLN A 26 -1.92 -12.41 8.56
C GLN A 26 -1.78 -13.38 7.39
N ASP A 27 -2.20 -13.00 6.19
CA ASP A 27 -2.10 -13.86 5.01
C ASP A 27 -0.64 -14.06 4.62
N PRO A 28 -0.12 -15.33 4.61
CA PRO A 28 1.29 -15.56 4.31
C PRO A 28 1.68 -15.17 2.88
N GLU A 29 0.78 -15.37 1.91
CA GLU A 29 1.04 -15.00 0.52
C GLU A 29 1.14 -13.48 0.37
N ALA A 30 0.23 -12.75 1.03
CA ALA A 30 0.26 -11.29 1.01
C ALA A 30 1.56 -10.75 1.62
N ASN A 31 1.99 -11.32 2.75
CA ASN A 31 3.27 -10.94 3.37
C ASN A 31 4.45 -11.22 2.46
N SER A 32 4.48 -12.41 1.84
CA SER A 32 5.55 -12.79 0.94
C SER A 32 5.63 -11.84 -0.26
N MET A 33 4.49 -11.51 -0.87
CA MET A 33 4.45 -10.60 -2.02
C MET A 33 4.88 -9.19 -1.64
N ALA A 34 4.47 -8.69 -0.48
CA ALA A 34 4.87 -7.38 -0.01
C ALA A 34 6.35 -7.35 0.37
N ALA A 35 6.91 -8.46 0.83
CA ALA A 35 8.30 -8.68 1.17
C ALA A 35 8.81 -7.85 2.34
N PHE A 36 8.74 -6.54 2.24
CA PHE A 36 9.24 -5.60 3.25
C PHE A 36 8.14 -5.28 4.26
N THR A 37 7.89 -6.21 5.17
CA THR A 37 6.77 -6.17 6.10
C THR A 37 7.24 -6.10 7.55
N ALA A 38 6.29 -6.04 8.48
CA ALA A 38 6.58 -6.10 9.90
C ALA A 38 7.40 -7.36 10.23
N LYS A 39 8.29 -7.23 11.21
CA LYS A 39 9.14 -8.35 11.64
C LYS A 39 8.30 -9.52 12.14
N ASP A 40 7.24 -9.23 12.89
CA ASP A 40 6.29 -10.24 13.37
C ASP A 40 4.87 -9.72 13.09
N PRO A 41 4.23 -10.19 12.00
CA PRO A 41 2.89 -9.73 11.65
C PRO A 41 1.80 -10.16 12.64
N THR A 42 2.11 -11.08 13.59
CA THR A 42 1.16 -11.49 14.62
C THR A 42 1.22 -10.63 15.88
N ASP A 43 2.19 -9.71 15.96
CA ASP A 43 2.34 -8.83 17.12
C ASP A 43 1.32 -7.69 17.06
N GLN A 44 0.19 -7.88 17.74
CA GLN A 44 -0.91 -6.94 17.74
C GLN A 44 -0.55 -5.62 18.41
N GLN A 45 0.27 -5.65 19.47
CA GLN A 45 0.69 -4.42 20.13
C GLN A 45 1.56 -3.57 19.21
N ALA A 46 2.51 -4.19 18.53
CA ALA A 46 3.35 -3.48 17.56
C ALA A 46 2.52 -2.89 16.42
N PHE A 47 1.53 -3.66 15.94
CA PHE A 47 0.61 -3.19 14.90
C PHE A 47 -0.16 -1.95 15.36
N MET A 48 -0.76 -2.00 16.55
CA MET A 48 -1.54 -0.88 17.07
C MET A 48 -0.67 0.35 17.32
N ALA A 49 0.54 0.15 17.84
CA ALA A 49 1.48 1.26 18.06
C ALA A 49 1.88 1.92 16.73
N HIS A 50 2.14 1.12 15.71
CA HIS A 50 2.46 1.62 14.37
C HIS A 50 1.32 2.45 13.80
N TRP A 51 0.09 1.94 13.84
CA TRP A 51 -1.07 2.64 13.30
C TRP A 51 -1.39 3.91 14.08
N THR A 52 -1.26 3.89 15.40
CA THR A 52 -1.44 5.09 16.21
C THR A 52 -0.45 6.18 15.79
N ARG A 53 0.81 5.79 15.56
CA ARG A 53 1.85 6.73 15.15
C ARG A 53 1.56 7.34 13.78
N ILE A 54 1.24 6.52 12.79
CA ILE A 54 1.04 7.03 11.42
C ILE A 54 -0.26 7.81 11.27
N LEU A 55 -1.30 7.47 12.02
CA LEU A 55 -2.54 8.23 12.01
C LEU A 55 -2.38 9.60 12.64
N GLY A 56 -1.41 9.76 13.54
CA GLY A 56 -1.08 11.04 14.15
C GLY A 56 -0.06 11.88 13.39
N ASP A 57 0.47 11.36 12.30
CA ASP A 57 1.51 12.04 11.51
C ASP A 57 0.87 12.94 10.46
N ALA A 58 1.11 14.26 10.59
CA ALA A 58 0.52 15.27 9.70
C ALA A 58 1.01 15.14 8.25
N THR A 59 2.16 14.50 8.01
CA THR A 59 2.71 14.30 6.66
C THR A 59 2.18 13.04 5.98
N THR A 60 1.41 12.23 6.70
CA THR A 60 0.88 10.96 6.19
C THR A 60 -0.59 11.11 5.86
N THR A 61 -0.97 10.69 4.65
CA THR A 61 -2.37 10.62 4.23
C THR A 61 -2.73 9.17 4.08
N ILE A 62 -3.68 8.68 4.88
CA ILE A 62 -4.12 7.29 4.85
C ILE A 62 -5.61 7.25 4.63
N ARG A 63 -6.04 6.35 3.75
CA ARG A 63 -7.47 6.16 3.46
C ARG A 63 -7.82 4.68 3.53
N THR A 64 -8.99 4.40 4.07
CA THR A 64 -9.59 3.07 3.99
C THR A 64 -10.22 2.93 2.61
N ILE A 65 -9.99 1.80 1.96
CA ILE A 65 -10.56 1.47 0.66
C ILE A 65 -11.86 0.71 0.90
N LEU A 66 -12.96 1.25 0.40
CA LEU A 66 -14.27 0.60 0.44
C LEU A 66 -14.66 0.13 -0.95
N ILE A 67 -15.21 -1.05 -1.01
CA ILE A 67 -15.86 -1.60 -2.19
C ILE A 67 -17.24 -2.10 -1.78
N GLU A 68 -18.28 -1.49 -2.36
CA GLU A 68 -19.66 -1.81 -2.02
C GLU A 68 -19.93 -1.74 -0.50
N GLY A 69 -19.33 -0.74 0.15
CA GLY A 69 -19.50 -0.53 1.59
C GLY A 69 -18.66 -1.42 2.49
N GLN A 70 -17.85 -2.32 1.91
CA GLN A 70 -17.00 -3.21 2.68
C GLN A 70 -15.55 -2.75 2.66
N VAL A 71 -14.86 -2.92 3.78
CA VAL A 71 -13.44 -2.57 3.91
C VAL A 71 -12.60 -3.58 3.14
N ALA A 72 -11.95 -3.10 2.06
CA ALA A 72 -11.09 -3.94 1.23
C ALA A 72 -9.60 -3.83 1.61
N GLY A 73 -9.21 -2.73 2.23
CA GLY A 73 -7.82 -2.49 2.60
C GLY A 73 -7.54 -1.02 2.85
N SER A 74 -6.30 -0.63 2.66
CA SER A 74 -5.88 0.76 2.85
C SER A 74 -4.90 1.20 1.77
N VAL A 75 -4.85 2.52 1.53
CA VAL A 75 -3.90 3.14 0.62
C VAL A 75 -3.38 4.40 1.29
N SER A 76 -2.09 4.68 1.14
CA SER A 76 -1.49 5.82 1.84
C SER A 76 -0.34 6.46 1.08
N SER A 77 -0.07 7.71 1.44
CA SER A 77 1.13 8.45 1.07
C SER A 77 1.82 8.87 2.36
N TYR A 78 3.12 8.67 2.44
CA TYR A 78 3.91 8.99 3.63
C TYR A 78 5.27 9.54 3.25
N GLU A 79 5.92 10.24 4.18
CA GLU A 79 7.25 10.82 3.95
C GLU A 79 8.22 10.31 5.02
N GLU A 80 9.04 9.33 4.66
CA GLU A 80 10.18 8.94 5.52
C GLU A 80 11.27 10.00 5.43
N THR A 81 11.45 10.55 4.23
CA THR A 81 12.36 11.69 3.99
C THR A 81 11.50 12.91 3.68
N ALA A 82 11.69 14.00 4.39
CA ALA A 82 10.91 15.22 4.19
C ALA A 82 10.95 15.67 2.72
N GLY A 83 9.79 15.94 2.15
CA GLY A 83 9.66 16.37 0.77
C GLY A 83 9.76 15.24 -0.25
N HIS A 84 9.78 13.98 0.19
CA HIS A 84 9.92 12.82 -0.68
C HIS A 84 8.77 11.83 -0.41
N PRO A 85 7.52 12.14 -0.82
CA PRO A 85 6.38 11.29 -0.52
C PRO A 85 6.41 9.98 -1.29
N GLU A 86 6.03 8.90 -0.62
CA GLU A 86 5.90 7.57 -1.21
C GLU A 86 4.48 7.07 -1.04
N VAL A 87 4.02 6.25 -1.97
CA VAL A 87 2.71 5.59 -1.87
C VAL A 87 2.87 4.12 -1.52
N THR A 88 1.89 3.60 -0.81
CA THR A 88 1.78 2.18 -0.54
C THR A 88 0.31 1.81 -0.39
N TYR A 89 0.00 0.52 -0.56
CA TYR A 89 -1.35 0.03 -0.33
C TYR A 89 -1.30 -1.42 0.14
N TRP A 90 -2.37 -1.85 0.79
CA TRP A 90 -2.54 -3.24 1.19
C TRP A 90 -4.01 -3.62 1.00
N LEU A 91 -4.26 -4.68 0.21
CA LEU A 91 -5.59 -5.22 0.00
C LEU A 91 -5.72 -6.59 0.65
N GLY A 92 -6.88 -6.88 1.21
CA GLY A 92 -7.22 -8.23 1.59
C GLY A 92 -7.18 -9.14 0.36
N LYS A 93 -6.69 -10.36 0.54
CA LYS A 93 -6.44 -11.28 -0.58
C LYS A 93 -7.67 -11.52 -1.44
N SER A 94 -8.86 -11.57 -0.84
CA SER A 94 -10.11 -11.80 -1.58
C SER A 94 -10.44 -10.67 -2.57
N TYR A 95 -9.76 -9.54 -2.46
CA TYR A 95 -9.97 -8.37 -3.33
C TYR A 95 -8.93 -8.24 -4.43
N TRP A 96 -7.97 -9.19 -4.50
CA TRP A 96 -6.93 -9.15 -5.52
C TRP A 96 -7.49 -9.46 -6.91
N GLY A 97 -6.82 -8.93 -7.94
CA GLY A 97 -7.12 -9.25 -9.32
C GLY A 97 -8.41 -8.64 -9.87
N LYS A 98 -8.93 -7.61 -9.21
CA LYS A 98 -10.22 -6.98 -9.58
C LYS A 98 -10.09 -5.51 -9.96
N GLY A 99 -8.86 -5.00 -10.08
CA GLY A 99 -8.64 -3.59 -10.43
C GLY A 99 -8.84 -2.62 -9.28
N ILE A 100 -9.11 -3.10 -8.08
CA ILE A 100 -9.39 -2.25 -6.91
C ILE A 100 -8.16 -1.41 -6.52
N ALA A 101 -6.97 -2.02 -6.51
CA ALA A 101 -5.75 -1.31 -6.14
C ALA A 101 -5.47 -0.16 -7.10
N THR A 102 -5.65 -0.37 -8.40
CA THR A 102 -5.45 0.68 -9.41
C THR A 102 -6.42 1.83 -9.19
N ALA A 103 -7.70 1.52 -8.99
CA ALA A 103 -8.71 2.54 -8.76
C ALA A 103 -8.46 3.31 -7.46
N ALA A 104 -8.07 2.61 -6.40
CA ALA A 104 -7.78 3.23 -5.11
C ALA A 104 -6.56 4.14 -5.19
N LEU A 105 -5.50 3.70 -5.85
CA LEU A 105 -4.29 4.49 -5.99
C LEU A 105 -4.54 5.75 -6.84
N ARG A 106 -5.30 5.61 -7.92
CA ARG A 106 -5.72 6.78 -8.72
C ARG A 106 -6.49 7.78 -7.89
N ALA A 107 -7.40 7.31 -7.05
CA ALA A 107 -8.20 8.19 -6.19
C ALA A 107 -7.32 8.89 -5.15
N LEU A 108 -6.34 8.18 -4.58
CA LEU A 108 -5.39 8.79 -3.65
C LEU A 108 -4.56 9.87 -4.34
N LEU A 109 -4.08 9.61 -5.55
CA LEU A 109 -3.26 10.57 -6.31
C LEU A 109 -4.05 11.83 -6.70
N ALA A 110 -5.37 11.75 -6.74
CA ALA A 110 -6.21 12.93 -6.91
C ALA A 110 -6.32 13.77 -5.64
N GLN A 111 -6.15 13.15 -4.46
CA GLN A 111 -6.16 13.83 -3.17
C GLN A 111 -4.79 14.35 -2.78
N VAL A 112 -3.73 13.58 -3.07
CA VAL A 112 -2.35 13.93 -2.74
C VAL A 112 -1.68 14.41 -4.03
N THR A 113 -1.55 15.72 -4.16
CA THR A 113 -1.10 16.35 -5.41
C THR A 113 0.38 16.72 -5.45
N THR A 114 1.11 16.49 -4.36
CA THR A 114 2.55 16.74 -4.31
C THR A 114 3.26 15.88 -5.37
N ARG A 115 4.12 16.52 -6.17
CA ARG A 115 4.89 15.86 -7.23
C ARG A 115 6.34 16.32 -7.16
N PRO A 116 7.32 15.48 -7.49
CA PRO A 116 7.14 14.06 -7.82
C PRO A 116 6.74 13.24 -6.59
N ILE A 117 6.13 12.08 -6.84
CA ILE A 117 5.76 11.12 -5.80
C ILE A 117 6.33 9.75 -6.18
N TYR A 118 6.67 8.94 -5.19
CA TYR A 118 7.51 7.77 -5.37
C TYR A 118 6.83 6.50 -4.88
N ALA A 119 7.38 5.37 -5.31
CA ALA A 119 6.92 4.05 -4.84
C ALA A 119 8.07 3.06 -4.90
N ARG A 120 7.96 2.00 -4.11
CA ARG A 120 8.89 0.88 -4.12
C ARG A 120 8.10 -0.41 -4.28
N VAL A 121 8.66 -1.37 -4.99
CA VAL A 121 8.01 -2.67 -5.16
C VAL A 121 9.06 -3.76 -5.35
N ALA A 122 8.86 -4.91 -4.68
CA ALA A 122 9.72 -6.07 -4.89
C ALA A 122 9.68 -6.44 -6.37
N LYS A 123 10.85 -6.76 -6.95
CA LYS A 123 10.94 -7.00 -8.41
C LYS A 123 10.05 -8.14 -8.87
N ASP A 124 9.81 -9.13 -8.03
CA ASP A 124 8.96 -10.26 -8.38
C ASP A 124 7.48 -10.04 -8.11
N ASN A 125 7.12 -8.91 -7.51
CA ASN A 125 5.71 -8.54 -7.32
C ASN A 125 5.20 -7.81 -8.58
N ARG A 126 4.99 -8.58 -9.63
CA ARG A 126 4.62 -8.04 -10.95
C ARG A 126 3.24 -7.39 -10.95
N ALA A 127 2.33 -7.91 -10.15
CA ALA A 127 0.98 -7.34 -10.07
C ALA A 127 1.02 -5.92 -9.52
N SER A 128 1.80 -5.68 -8.46
CA SER A 128 1.93 -4.35 -7.89
C SER A 128 2.67 -3.40 -8.83
N LEU A 129 3.71 -3.88 -9.49
CA LEU A 129 4.42 -3.07 -10.50
C LEU A 129 3.44 -2.60 -11.58
N ARG A 130 2.58 -3.50 -12.06
CA ARG A 130 1.59 -3.15 -13.08
C ARG A 130 0.60 -2.09 -12.58
N VAL A 131 0.15 -2.21 -11.33
CA VAL A 131 -0.72 -1.21 -10.72
C VAL A 131 -0.06 0.16 -10.74
N LEU A 132 1.21 0.23 -10.32
CA LEU A 132 1.97 1.48 -10.29
C LEU A 132 2.12 2.06 -11.69
N GLU A 133 2.48 1.24 -12.67
CA GLU A 133 2.63 1.70 -14.06
C GLU A 133 1.32 2.24 -14.64
N LYS A 134 0.21 1.56 -14.36
CA LYS A 134 -1.11 2.04 -14.80
C LYS A 134 -1.48 3.39 -14.16
N CYS A 135 -0.92 3.69 -13.00
CA CYS A 135 -1.15 4.96 -12.32
C CYS A 135 -0.13 6.03 -12.69
N GLY A 136 0.69 5.79 -13.70
CA GLY A 136 1.62 6.78 -14.24
C GLY A 136 3.01 6.78 -13.63
N PHE A 137 3.35 5.76 -12.85
CA PHE A 137 4.71 5.63 -12.31
C PHE A 137 5.63 4.98 -13.32
N SER A 138 6.89 5.42 -13.32
CA SER A 138 7.95 4.85 -14.16
C SER A 138 9.12 4.41 -13.29
N ILE A 139 9.77 3.32 -13.67
CA ILE A 139 10.96 2.84 -12.95
C ILE A 139 12.09 3.85 -13.13
N ILE A 140 12.68 4.27 -12.02
CA ILE A 140 13.83 5.22 -12.03
C ILE A 140 15.09 4.60 -11.46
N GLY A 141 15.01 3.41 -10.87
CA GLY A 141 16.19 2.78 -10.29
C GLY A 141 15.82 1.49 -9.60
N GLU A 142 16.79 0.96 -8.87
CA GLU A 142 16.60 -0.26 -8.10
C GLU A 142 17.41 -0.18 -6.81
N ASP A 143 17.01 -0.99 -5.84
CA ASP A 143 17.67 -1.09 -4.56
C ASP A 143 17.52 -2.52 -4.06
N LYS A 144 18.11 -2.83 -2.94
CA LYS A 144 17.91 -4.12 -2.28
C LYS A 144 17.95 -3.94 -0.77
N GLY A 145 17.26 -4.80 -0.06
CA GLY A 145 17.20 -4.76 1.38
C GLY A 145 16.69 -6.07 1.95
N PHE A 146 16.81 -6.20 3.24
CA PHE A 146 16.34 -7.41 3.93
C PHE A 146 14.82 -7.42 3.99
N ALA A 147 14.21 -8.46 3.44
CA ALA A 147 12.77 -8.64 3.43
C ALA A 147 12.36 -9.56 4.57
N ASN A 148 11.71 -9.00 5.60
CA ASN A 148 11.30 -9.80 6.76
C ASN A 148 10.44 -11.01 6.38
N ALA A 149 9.52 -10.82 5.42
CA ALA A 149 8.63 -11.90 5.00
C ALA A 149 9.34 -12.99 4.21
N ARG A 150 10.52 -12.72 3.67
CA ARG A 150 11.31 -13.67 2.88
C ARG A 150 12.50 -14.21 3.65
N GLY A 151 12.89 -13.59 4.76
CA GLY A 151 14.05 -13.97 5.54
C GLY A 151 15.37 -13.83 4.80
N GLN A 152 15.42 -12.99 3.76
CA GLN A 152 16.62 -12.79 2.94
C GLN A 152 16.59 -11.42 2.30
N GLU A 153 17.74 -11.01 1.78
CA GLU A 153 17.84 -9.79 0.99
C GLU A 153 17.20 -10.01 -0.38
N ILE A 154 16.37 -9.08 -0.81
CA ILE A 154 15.75 -9.14 -2.14
C ILE A 154 15.88 -7.78 -2.83
N GLU A 155 15.72 -7.80 -4.15
CA GLU A 155 15.77 -6.59 -4.96
C GLU A 155 14.39 -5.97 -5.12
N GLU A 156 14.37 -4.63 -5.24
CA GLU A 156 13.15 -3.88 -5.50
C GLU A 156 13.37 -2.84 -6.58
N TRP A 157 12.27 -2.48 -7.26
CA TRP A 157 12.25 -1.34 -8.17
C TRP A 157 11.91 -0.08 -7.40
N LEU A 158 12.56 1.02 -7.80
CA LEU A 158 12.20 2.37 -7.33
C LEU A 158 11.47 3.05 -8.48
N LEU A 159 10.32 3.66 -8.18
CA LEU A 159 9.48 4.29 -9.20
C LEU A 159 9.16 5.72 -8.82
N GLN A 160 8.84 6.51 -9.84
CA GLN A 160 8.49 7.91 -9.68
C GLN A 160 7.33 8.26 -10.61
N ARG A 161 6.43 9.09 -10.11
CA ARG A 161 5.46 9.79 -10.93
C ARG A 161 5.73 11.28 -10.82
N SER A 162 6.01 11.87 -11.98
CA SER A 162 6.28 13.32 -12.09
C SER A 162 5.02 14.15 -11.90
#